data_c94769f477ea34a14d07584e2f8806c7
#
_entry.id   c94769f477ea34a14d07584e2f8806c7
#
_cell.length_a   1.000
_cell.length_b   1.000
_cell.length_c   1.000
_cell.angle_alpha   90.00
_cell.angle_beta   90.00
_cell.angle_gamma   90.00
#
_symmetry.space_group_name_H-M   'P 1'
#
loop_
_entity.id
_entity.type
_entity.pdbx_description
1 polymer ?
#
loop_
_entity_poly.entity_id
_entity_poly.type
_entity_poly.pdbx_seq_one_letter_code
_entity_poly.pdbx_strand_id
1 'polypeptide(L)'
;MGAIGSAAGDFDAAFAIGDAFDGGDSDVFGFATSDRYDNMVTYQTPSFSGFQATVQYSLNESSVDNTKRENSSQVDRYLGLALTAELGALQGVLAYETQNYASFGDKAQANTEDGQVVYLGGNYDFEVAKVFVMGQYFKGLAENPFAADAFERDPVDGEGVKGFGAHVGTIVPVAGGDFTGGLYYVDSTVKNAEEDADGKYYGVALKYEYPLSKRTSVYGGTGWYKAKVDYSADDVYKEEAYQAYLGLTHCF
;
A
#
# COMPACT_ATOMS: atom_id res chain seq x y z
N MET A 1 23.25 3.63 1.75
CA MET A 1 22.39 2.61 2.39
C MET A 1 21.16 2.49 1.54
N GLY A 2 20.66 1.29 1.30
CA GLY A 2 19.42 1.13 0.53
C GLY A 2 18.20 1.57 1.31
N ALA A 3 17.17 2.00 0.60
CA ALA A 3 15.86 2.25 1.19
C ALA A 3 15.30 0.96 1.83
N ILE A 4 14.65 1.10 2.96
CA ILE A 4 14.01 0.00 3.69
C ILE A 4 12.51 0.21 3.56
N GLY A 5 11.75 -0.86 3.33
CA GLY A 5 10.30 -0.81 3.23
C GLY A 5 9.63 -0.34 4.54
N SER A 6 8.46 0.24 4.43
CA SER A 6 7.64 0.59 5.57
C SER A 6 7.10 -0.67 6.27
N ALA A 7 6.64 -0.54 7.51
CA ALA A 7 6.01 -1.65 8.23
C ALA A 7 4.77 -2.19 7.48
N ALA A 8 4.03 -1.32 6.80
CA ALA A 8 2.90 -1.72 5.97
C ALA A 8 3.34 -2.44 4.70
N GLY A 9 4.40 -1.96 4.03
CA GLY A 9 4.97 -2.63 2.86
C GLY A 9 5.54 -4.01 3.18
N ASP A 10 6.22 -4.15 4.31
CA ASP A 10 6.69 -5.46 4.80
C ASP A 10 5.50 -6.40 5.07
N PHE A 11 4.39 -5.87 5.57
CA PHE A 11 3.17 -6.64 5.78
C PHE A 11 2.52 -7.05 4.45
N ASP A 12 2.41 -6.14 3.48
CA ASP A 12 1.86 -6.44 2.16
C ASP A 12 2.59 -7.61 1.53
N ALA A 13 3.91 -7.59 1.51
CA ALA A 13 4.73 -8.69 1.00
C ALA A 13 4.51 -10.02 1.73
N ALA A 14 4.16 -10.00 3.03
CA ALA A 14 4.00 -11.19 3.84
C ALA A 14 2.58 -11.77 3.83
N PHE A 15 1.55 -10.93 3.74
CA PHE A 15 0.16 -11.31 4.03
C PHE A 15 -0.85 -10.94 2.96
N ALA A 16 -0.54 -10.03 2.04
CA ALA A 16 -1.43 -9.71 0.93
C ALA A 16 -1.52 -10.87 -0.07
N ILE A 17 -2.51 -10.83 -0.92
CA ILE A 17 -2.73 -11.84 -1.96
C ILE A 17 -1.55 -11.92 -2.94
N GLY A 18 -0.62 -11.00 -2.81
CA GLY A 18 0.49 -10.84 -3.72
C GLY A 18 0.02 -10.22 -5.02
N ASP A 19 0.95 -9.88 -5.79
CA ASP A 19 0.88 -9.22 -7.08
C ASP A 19 -0.06 -9.92 -8.07
N ALA A 20 -1.36 -9.75 -7.90
CA ALA A 20 -2.33 -10.33 -8.80
C ALA A 20 -2.38 -9.58 -10.14
N PHE A 21 -1.94 -8.34 -10.15
CA PHE A 21 -1.62 -7.58 -11.36
C PHE A 21 -0.09 -7.56 -11.50
N ASP A 22 0.51 -8.26 -12.37
CA ASP A 22 1.94 -8.44 -12.57
C ASP A 22 2.73 -7.10 -12.55
N GLY A 23 3.06 -6.60 -11.37
CA GLY A 23 3.90 -5.44 -11.12
C GLY A 23 3.22 -4.05 -11.17
N GLY A 24 1.90 -3.98 -11.15
CA GLY A 24 1.21 -2.68 -11.26
C GLY A 24 0.10 -2.43 -10.24
N ASP A 25 -0.18 -3.36 -9.37
CA ASP A 25 -1.32 -3.29 -8.45
C ASP A 25 -1.05 -2.46 -7.20
N SER A 26 0.18 -2.35 -6.78
CA SER A 26 0.56 -1.52 -5.64
C SER A 26 0.17 -0.05 -5.85
N ASP A 27 0.22 0.42 -7.08
CA ASP A 27 -0.12 1.80 -7.43
C ASP A 27 -1.62 2.05 -7.44
N VAL A 28 -2.45 1.00 -7.57
CA VAL A 28 -3.91 1.13 -7.68
C VAL A 28 -4.62 0.75 -6.39
N PHE A 29 -4.18 -0.31 -5.73
CA PHE A 29 -4.85 -0.90 -4.57
C PHE A 29 -3.90 -1.18 -3.41
N GLY A 30 -2.65 -0.74 -3.51
CA GLY A 30 -1.62 -0.89 -2.49
C GLY A 30 -1.93 -0.13 -1.21
N PHE A 31 -0.97 -0.11 -0.33
CA PHE A 31 -1.06 0.65 0.90
C PHE A 31 -0.73 2.11 0.64
N ALA A 32 -1.47 3.00 1.28
CA ALA A 32 -1.34 4.45 1.09
C ALA A 32 0.06 5.00 1.38
N THR A 33 0.90 4.27 2.12
CA THR A 33 2.27 4.66 2.45
C THR A 33 3.28 3.52 2.31
N SER A 34 2.99 2.50 1.52
CA SER A 34 3.88 1.34 1.31
C SER A 34 5.10 1.69 0.45
N ASP A 35 5.85 2.67 0.85
CA ASP A 35 7.01 3.16 0.13
C ASP A 35 8.33 2.82 0.83
N ARG A 36 9.42 3.17 0.22
CA ARG A 36 10.77 3.01 0.73
C ARG A 36 11.25 4.33 1.31
N TYR A 37 11.72 4.28 2.55
CA TYR A 37 12.23 5.44 3.27
C TYR A 37 13.74 5.33 3.47
N ASP A 38 14.44 6.42 3.20
CA ASP A 38 15.87 6.52 3.43
C ASP A 38 16.19 6.76 4.91
N ASN A 39 17.41 6.43 5.33
CA ASN A 39 17.93 6.67 6.68
C ASN A 39 17.05 6.09 7.81
N MET A 40 16.37 4.99 7.54
CA MET A 40 15.45 4.37 8.49
C MET A 40 16.19 3.51 9.52
N VAL A 41 15.74 3.60 10.77
CA VAL A 41 16.06 2.66 11.84
C VAL A 41 14.82 1.85 12.16
N THR A 42 14.97 0.53 12.12
CA THR A 42 13.89 -0.42 12.47
C THR A 42 14.29 -1.19 13.73
N TYR A 43 13.37 -1.25 14.67
CA TYR A 43 13.46 -2.14 15.81
C TYR A 43 12.27 -3.10 15.81
N GLN A 44 12.56 -4.39 15.88
CA GLN A 44 11.55 -5.44 15.95
C GLN A 44 11.78 -6.26 17.22
N THR A 45 10.73 -6.46 18.00
CA THR A 45 10.81 -7.29 19.20
C THR A 45 10.97 -8.76 18.84
N PRO A 46 11.52 -9.60 19.74
CA PRO A 46 11.28 -11.03 19.65
C PRO A 46 9.78 -11.34 19.64
N SER A 47 9.39 -12.42 18.98
CA SER A 47 8.01 -12.91 19.05
C SER A 47 7.72 -13.43 20.47
N PHE A 48 6.61 -12.98 21.04
CA PHE A 48 6.12 -13.45 22.33
C PHE A 48 4.69 -13.93 22.20
N SER A 49 4.48 -15.22 22.45
CA SER A 49 3.16 -15.87 22.31
C SER A 49 2.47 -15.63 20.96
N GLY A 50 3.24 -15.56 19.89
CA GLY A 50 2.75 -15.29 18.54
C GLY A 50 2.60 -13.80 18.20
N PHE A 51 2.91 -12.89 19.11
CA PHE A 51 2.86 -11.45 18.86
C PHE A 51 4.26 -10.87 18.68
N GLN A 52 4.39 -9.94 17.74
CA GLN A 52 5.63 -9.20 17.49
C GLN A 52 5.31 -7.74 17.20
N ALA A 53 6.07 -6.83 17.81
CA ALA A 53 5.94 -5.40 17.58
C ALA A 53 7.13 -4.88 16.76
N THR A 54 6.86 -3.97 15.83
CA THR A 54 7.87 -3.29 15.01
C THR A 54 7.71 -1.78 15.18
N VAL A 55 8.83 -1.09 15.33
CA VAL A 55 8.92 0.37 15.33
C VAL A 55 9.94 0.79 14.28
N GLN A 56 9.56 1.70 13.42
CA GLN A 56 10.41 2.26 12.37
C GLN A 56 10.44 3.78 12.50
N TYR A 57 11.61 4.36 12.30
CA TYR A 57 11.77 5.81 12.23
C TYR A 57 12.77 6.16 11.15
N SER A 58 12.37 7.04 10.23
CA SER A 58 13.23 7.58 9.18
C SER A 58 13.68 9.00 9.56
N LEU A 59 14.99 9.17 9.53
CA LEU A 59 15.68 10.43 9.82
C LEU A 59 15.94 11.18 8.51
N ASN A 60 15.41 12.41 8.38
CA ASN A 60 15.70 13.26 7.22
C ASN A 60 15.48 12.51 5.89
N GLU A 61 14.28 11.97 5.71
CA GLU A 61 13.92 11.06 4.64
C GLU A 61 14.17 11.68 3.24
N SER A 62 13.71 12.88 3.01
CA SER A 62 13.71 13.51 1.69
C SER A 62 14.94 14.34 1.36
N SER A 63 15.91 14.46 2.28
CA SER A 63 17.05 15.36 2.11
C SER A 63 18.25 14.66 1.49
N VAL A 64 18.54 14.99 0.24
CA VAL A 64 19.84 14.73 -0.41
C VAL A 64 20.93 15.70 0.09
N ASP A 65 20.54 16.74 0.81
CA ASP A 65 21.41 17.81 1.27
C ASP A 65 21.78 17.62 2.75
N ASN A 66 23.01 17.19 2.99
CA ASN A 66 23.59 16.99 4.33
C ASN A 66 23.68 18.27 5.19
N THR A 67 23.22 19.41 4.69
CA THR A 67 23.21 20.67 5.43
C THR A 67 21.98 20.86 6.31
N LYS A 68 20.92 20.08 6.08
CA LYS A 68 19.67 20.16 6.84
C LYS A 68 19.76 19.35 8.12
N ARG A 69 19.26 19.91 9.20
CA ARG A 69 19.32 19.28 10.53
C ARG A 69 18.05 18.50 10.81
N GLU A 70 18.22 17.31 11.34
CA GLU A 70 17.12 16.54 11.92
C GLU A 70 16.32 17.39 12.93
N ASN A 71 15.01 17.14 13.02
CA ASN A 71 14.06 17.93 13.80
C ASN A 71 13.93 19.41 13.38
N SER A 72 14.36 19.76 12.17
CA SER A 72 14.05 21.03 11.58
C SER A 72 12.77 20.96 10.74
N SER A 73 12.14 22.11 10.51
CA SER A 73 10.97 22.22 9.60
C SER A 73 11.32 22.06 8.11
N GLN A 74 12.55 21.70 7.80
CA GLN A 74 13.05 21.54 6.42
C GLN A 74 13.20 20.08 5.98
N VAL A 75 12.84 19.13 6.82
CA VAL A 75 13.03 17.70 6.55
C VAL A 75 11.75 16.92 6.79
N ASP A 76 11.50 15.97 5.92
CA ASP A 76 10.44 14.99 6.11
C ASP A 76 10.90 13.89 7.07
N ARG A 77 9.95 13.33 7.80
CA ARG A 77 10.19 12.25 8.76
C ARG A 77 9.07 11.24 8.65
N TYR A 78 9.41 10.01 8.91
CA TYR A 78 8.46 8.91 8.95
C TYR A 78 8.55 8.19 10.30
N LEU A 79 7.40 7.81 10.85
CA LEU A 79 7.27 6.92 11.98
C LEU A 79 6.27 5.82 11.62
N GLY A 80 6.71 4.57 11.72
CA GLY A 80 5.87 3.38 11.57
C GLY A 80 5.80 2.57 12.86
N LEU A 81 4.62 2.12 13.22
CA LEU A 81 4.34 1.23 14.33
C LEU A 81 3.52 0.06 13.83
N ALA A 82 3.93 -1.17 14.09
CA ALA A 82 3.15 -2.34 13.72
C ALA A 82 3.11 -3.37 14.87
N LEU A 83 1.98 -4.06 14.97
CA LEU A 83 1.78 -5.24 15.79
C LEU A 83 1.29 -6.36 14.88
N THR A 84 2.06 -7.43 14.78
CA THR A 84 1.66 -8.64 14.08
C THR A 84 1.31 -9.76 15.04
N ALA A 85 0.42 -10.65 14.62
CA ALA A 85 0.00 -11.82 15.37
C ALA A 85 0.02 -13.07 14.48
N GLU A 86 0.65 -14.14 14.96
CA GLU A 86 0.66 -15.47 14.34
C GLU A 86 0.09 -16.48 15.36
N LEU A 87 -1.17 -16.83 15.20
CA LEU A 87 -1.95 -17.63 16.15
C LEU A 87 -2.48 -18.90 15.45
N GLY A 88 -1.56 -19.80 15.11
CA GLY A 88 -1.91 -21.02 14.37
C GLY A 88 -2.34 -20.70 12.93
N ALA A 89 -3.59 -20.98 12.59
CA ALA A 89 -4.14 -20.70 11.26
C ALA A 89 -4.47 -19.20 11.03
N LEU A 90 -4.51 -18.40 12.09
CA LEU A 90 -4.80 -16.96 12.02
C LEU A 90 -3.51 -16.16 12.02
N GLN A 91 -3.37 -15.27 11.05
CA GLN A 91 -2.34 -14.23 11.02
C GLN A 91 -3.01 -12.87 10.93
N GLY A 92 -2.49 -11.88 11.64
CA GLY A 92 -3.06 -10.54 11.65
C GLY A 92 -2.03 -9.45 11.81
N VAL A 93 -2.42 -8.24 11.42
CA VAL A 93 -1.63 -7.03 11.59
C VAL A 93 -2.51 -5.85 11.96
N LEU A 94 -1.98 -5.01 12.81
CA LEU A 94 -2.40 -3.63 13.02
C LEU A 94 -1.17 -2.76 12.82
N ALA A 95 -1.21 -1.82 11.88
CA ALA A 95 -0.13 -0.87 11.68
C ALA A 95 -0.64 0.57 11.68
N TYR A 96 0.18 1.47 12.18
CA TYR A 96 -0.02 2.92 12.13
C TYR A 96 1.24 3.56 11.58
N GLU A 97 1.07 4.44 10.63
CA GLU A 97 2.15 5.19 10.01
C GLU A 97 1.84 6.67 9.98
N THR A 98 2.87 7.50 10.13
CA THR A 98 2.75 8.93 9.95
C THR A 98 3.96 9.49 9.23
N GLN A 99 3.68 10.37 8.27
CA GLN A 99 4.65 11.19 7.55
C GLN A 99 4.52 12.63 8.01
N ASN A 100 5.58 13.16 8.61
CA ASN A 100 5.66 14.55 8.99
C ASN A 100 6.40 15.31 7.90
N TYR A 101 5.67 16.10 7.13
CA TYR A 101 6.20 16.81 5.97
C TYR A 101 6.99 18.05 6.36
N ALA A 102 7.99 18.39 5.54
CA ALA A 102 8.70 19.64 5.64
C ALA A 102 7.74 20.81 5.44
N SER A 103 7.73 21.76 6.37
CA SER A 103 6.89 22.96 6.32
C SER A 103 7.66 24.20 5.86
N PHE A 104 8.96 24.07 5.65
CA PHE A 104 9.82 25.18 5.25
C PHE A 104 11.00 24.69 4.39
N GLY A 105 11.33 25.42 3.34
CA GLY A 105 12.42 25.09 2.39
C GLY A 105 11.90 24.68 1.02
N ASP A 106 12.80 24.20 0.16
CA ASP A 106 12.50 23.89 -1.25
C ASP A 106 11.54 22.71 -1.45
N LYS A 107 11.37 21.89 -0.41
CA LYS A 107 10.47 20.73 -0.40
C LYS A 107 9.29 20.89 0.56
N ALA A 108 9.01 22.12 1.00
CA ALA A 108 7.84 22.35 1.84
C ALA A 108 6.57 21.98 1.09
N GLN A 109 5.79 21.09 1.68
CA GLN A 109 4.45 20.81 1.22
C GLN A 109 3.54 21.96 1.72
N ALA A 110 3.05 22.75 0.78
CA ALA A 110 2.27 23.92 1.11
C ALA A 110 0.94 23.52 1.74
N ASN A 111 0.76 23.84 3.02
CA ASN A 111 -0.48 23.66 3.78
C ASN A 111 -1.01 22.22 3.93
N THR A 112 -0.21 21.20 3.63
CA THR A 112 -0.61 19.81 3.83
C THR A 112 -0.48 19.42 5.31
N GLU A 113 -1.51 18.80 5.88
CA GLU A 113 -1.42 18.15 7.19
C GLU A 113 -0.44 16.98 7.16
N ASP A 114 0.09 16.58 8.32
CA ASP A 114 0.90 15.37 8.43
C ASP A 114 0.11 14.14 7.96
N GLY A 115 0.72 13.36 7.09
CA GLY A 115 0.14 12.10 6.62
C GLY A 115 -0.02 11.09 7.74
N GLN A 116 -1.19 10.46 7.83
CA GLN A 116 -1.49 9.42 8.80
C GLN A 116 -2.23 8.27 8.14
N VAL A 117 -1.81 7.04 8.41
CA VAL A 117 -2.47 5.85 7.90
C VAL A 117 -2.60 4.81 9.01
N VAL A 118 -3.72 4.14 9.05
CA VAL A 118 -3.97 2.98 9.90
C VAL A 118 -4.34 1.81 9.01
N TYR A 119 -3.71 0.68 9.23
CA TYR A 119 -3.99 -0.59 8.57
C TYR A 119 -4.46 -1.62 9.59
N LEU A 120 -5.47 -2.37 9.22
CA LEU A 120 -5.94 -3.54 9.97
C LEU A 120 -6.25 -4.65 9.00
N GLY A 121 -5.62 -5.79 9.18
CA GLY A 121 -5.85 -6.91 8.31
C GLY A 121 -5.38 -8.24 8.86
N GLY A 122 -5.60 -9.27 8.08
CA GLY A 122 -5.15 -10.60 8.41
C GLY A 122 -5.63 -11.64 7.42
N ASN A 123 -5.25 -12.87 7.70
CA ASN A 123 -5.70 -14.02 6.95
C ASN A 123 -6.00 -15.20 7.89
N TYR A 124 -6.83 -16.09 7.40
CA TYR A 124 -7.13 -17.36 8.07
C TYR A 124 -7.01 -18.50 7.08
N ASP A 125 -6.25 -19.51 7.46
CA ASP A 125 -6.06 -20.73 6.70
C ASP A 125 -7.09 -21.79 7.14
N PHE A 126 -8.04 -22.09 6.25
CA PHE A 126 -9.06 -23.11 6.44
C PHE A 126 -8.61 -24.51 5.96
N GLU A 127 -7.33 -24.69 5.61
CA GLU A 127 -6.75 -25.88 4.96
C GLU A 127 -7.22 -26.06 3.50
N VAL A 128 -8.49 -25.81 3.20
CA VAL A 128 -9.07 -25.88 1.84
C VAL A 128 -8.99 -24.57 1.08
N ALA A 129 -8.81 -23.47 1.80
CA ALA A 129 -8.63 -22.13 1.25
C ALA A 129 -8.01 -21.22 2.30
N LYS A 130 -7.17 -20.30 1.89
CA LYS A 130 -6.68 -19.21 2.74
C LYS A 130 -7.40 -17.92 2.34
N VAL A 131 -8.06 -17.28 3.30
CA VAL A 131 -8.84 -16.05 3.08
C VAL A 131 -8.12 -14.87 3.70
N PHE A 132 -8.05 -13.77 2.96
CA PHE A 132 -7.41 -12.51 3.36
C PHE A 132 -8.43 -11.40 3.43
N VAL A 133 -8.32 -10.56 4.44
CA VAL A 133 -9.11 -9.33 4.58
C VAL A 133 -8.19 -8.22 5.08
N MET A 134 -8.25 -7.06 4.43
CA MET A 134 -7.49 -5.89 4.82
C MET A 134 -8.35 -4.64 4.68
N GLY A 135 -8.20 -3.72 5.62
CA GLY A 135 -8.75 -2.38 5.55
C GLY A 135 -7.68 -1.35 5.90
N GLN A 136 -7.78 -0.18 5.30
CA GLN A 136 -6.93 0.97 5.60
C GLN A 136 -7.78 2.23 5.72
N TYR A 137 -7.33 3.16 6.55
CA TYR A 137 -7.84 4.52 6.62
C TYR A 137 -6.66 5.48 6.57
N PHE A 138 -6.75 6.51 5.77
CA PHE A 138 -5.68 7.48 5.59
C PHE A 138 -6.21 8.90 5.56
N LYS A 139 -5.36 9.85 5.94
CA LYS A 139 -5.63 11.30 5.84
C LYS A 139 -4.32 12.08 5.76
N GLY A 140 -4.38 13.29 5.21
CA GLY A 140 -3.25 14.20 5.15
C GLY A 140 -2.13 13.73 4.22
N LEU A 141 -2.39 12.82 3.29
CA LEU A 141 -1.35 12.38 2.35
C LEU A 141 -1.09 13.49 1.33
N ALA A 142 0.19 13.80 1.12
CA ALA A 142 0.62 14.85 0.19
C ALA A 142 0.39 14.48 -1.27
N GLU A 143 0.39 13.19 -1.57
CA GLU A 143 0.16 12.64 -2.91
C GLU A 143 -0.98 11.63 -2.86
N ASN A 144 -1.68 11.47 -3.98
CA ASN A 144 -2.67 10.39 -4.09
C ASN A 144 -1.95 9.09 -4.44
N PRO A 145 -1.93 8.10 -3.55
CA PRO A 145 -1.25 6.83 -3.79
C PRO A 145 -1.99 5.91 -4.74
N PHE A 146 -3.21 6.28 -5.17
CA PHE A 146 -4.07 5.44 -5.99
C PHE A 146 -4.25 6.05 -7.38
N ALA A 147 -3.96 5.29 -8.43
CA ALA A 147 -4.07 5.69 -9.83
C ALA A 147 -3.34 7.02 -10.13
N ALA A 148 -2.02 6.98 -10.04
CA ALA A 148 -1.15 8.15 -10.24
C ALA A 148 -1.46 8.92 -11.54
N ASP A 149 -1.80 8.22 -12.61
CA ASP A 149 -2.14 8.83 -13.91
C ASP A 149 -3.51 9.54 -13.92
N ALA A 150 -4.41 9.18 -13.00
CA ALA A 150 -5.73 9.82 -12.90
C ALA A 150 -5.68 11.18 -12.18
N PHE A 151 -4.62 11.45 -11.45
CA PHE A 151 -4.40 12.68 -10.72
C PHE A 151 -3.08 13.34 -11.15
N GLU A 152 -2.95 13.68 -12.42
CA GLU A 152 -1.85 14.53 -12.91
C GLU A 152 -1.90 15.94 -12.27
N ARG A 153 -2.08 16.03 -10.98
CA ARG A 153 -1.99 17.29 -10.27
C ARG A 153 -0.83 17.23 -9.30
N ASP A 154 -0.01 18.27 -9.38
CA ASP A 154 1.02 18.63 -8.41
C ASP A 154 0.52 18.48 -6.96
N PRO A 155 1.44 18.34 -6.00
CA PRO A 155 1.12 18.20 -4.59
C PRO A 155 0.01 19.15 -4.18
N VAL A 156 -1.01 18.59 -3.58
CA VAL A 156 -2.27 19.27 -3.32
C VAL A 156 -2.06 20.42 -2.37
N ASP A 157 -2.28 21.65 -2.83
CA ASP A 157 -2.43 22.81 -1.96
C ASP A 157 -3.68 22.62 -1.10
N GLY A 158 -3.54 22.13 0.13
CA GLY A 158 -4.68 21.92 1.01
C GLY A 158 -4.45 20.88 2.10
N GLU A 159 -5.54 20.29 2.61
CA GLU A 159 -5.52 19.30 3.70
C GLU A 159 -5.00 17.91 3.27
N GLY A 160 -4.59 17.75 2.00
CA GLY A 160 -4.10 16.48 1.47
C GLY A 160 -5.20 15.47 1.12
N VAL A 161 -4.79 14.23 0.88
CA VAL A 161 -5.70 13.14 0.51
C VAL A 161 -6.18 12.42 1.75
N LYS A 162 -7.48 12.14 1.83
CA LYS A 162 -8.10 11.32 2.88
C LYS A 162 -9.02 10.27 2.27
N GLY A 163 -9.17 9.15 2.95
CA GLY A 163 -10.07 8.11 2.48
C GLY A 163 -9.93 6.80 3.25
N PHE A 164 -10.50 5.78 2.67
CA PHE A 164 -10.35 4.41 3.15
C PHE A 164 -10.25 3.45 1.98
N GLY A 165 -9.60 2.32 2.21
CA GLY A 165 -9.53 1.22 1.27
C GLY A 165 -9.82 -0.10 1.96
N ALA A 166 -10.27 -1.07 1.19
CA ALA A 166 -10.43 -2.44 1.65
C ALA A 166 -10.17 -3.42 0.52
N HIS A 167 -9.59 -4.56 0.87
CA HIS A 167 -9.56 -5.70 -0.04
C HIS A 167 -9.91 -7.00 0.67
N VAL A 168 -10.45 -7.94 -0.10
CA VAL A 168 -10.69 -9.31 0.33
C VAL A 168 -10.22 -10.24 -0.77
N GLY A 169 -9.58 -11.32 -0.39
CA GLY A 169 -9.08 -12.28 -1.36
C GLY A 169 -8.97 -13.68 -0.81
N THR A 170 -8.66 -14.60 -1.69
CA THR A 170 -8.49 -16.01 -1.33
C THR A 170 -7.43 -16.69 -2.18
N ILE A 171 -6.74 -17.64 -1.58
CA ILE A 171 -5.92 -18.64 -2.28
C ILE A 171 -6.57 -19.99 -2.07
N VAL A 172 -6.86 -20.69 -3.16
CA VAL A 172 -7.49 -22.02 -3.15
C VAL A 172 -6.60 -23.01 -3.88
N PRO A 173 -6.07 -24.04 -3.20
CA PRO A 173 -5.37 -25.14 -3.87
C PRO A 173 -6.34 -25.91 -4.78
N VAL A 174 -6.09 -25.95 -6.08
CA VAL A 174 -6.95 -26.62 -7.05
C VAL A 174 -6.13 -27.18 -8.22
N ALA A 175 -6.45 -28.39 -8.64
CA ALA A 175 -5.84 -29.05 -9.79
C ALA A 175 -4.29 -29.11 -9.77
N GLY A 176 -3.70 -29.17 -8.57
CA GLY A 176 -2.24 -29.28 -8.37
C GLY A 176 -1.50 -27.95 -8.39
N GLY A 177 -2.19 -26.84 -8.46
CA GLY A 177 -1.67 -25.48 -8.33
C GLY A 177 -2.55 -24.64 -7.40
N ASP A 178 -2.28 -23.35 -7.35
CA ASP A 178 -2.97 -22.38 -6.51
C ASP A 178 -3.74 -21.36 -7.35
N PHE A 179 -5.03 -21.26 -7.10
CA PHE A 179 -5.87 -20.20 -7.65
C PHE A 179 -5.97 -19.07 -6.64
N THR A 180 -5.60 -17.86 -7.06
CA THR A 180 -5.68 -16.64 -6.26
C THR A 180 -6.72 -15.71 -6.86
N GLY A 181 -7.58 -15.14 -6.03
CA GLY A 181 -8.56 -14.13 -6.45
C GLY A 181 -8.68 -13.02 -5.41
N GLY A 182 -8.85 -11.78 -5.88
CA GLY A 182 -8.98 -10.61 -5.02
C GLY A 182 -9.99 -9.60 -5.55
N LEU A 183 -10.67 -8.93 -4.60
CA LEU A 183 -11.54 -7.80 -4.83
C LEU A 183 -11.00 -6.60 -4.05
N TYR A 184 -10.95 -5.45 -4.68
CA TYR A 184 -10.33 -4.22 -4.17
C TYR A 184 -11.32 -3.06 -4.27
N TYR A 185 -11.32 -2.22 -3.24
CA TYR A 185 -12.09 -0.99 -3.21
C TYR A 185 -11.33 0.12 -2.48
N VAL A 186 -11.31 1.30 -3.06
CA VAL A 186 -10.80 2.52 -2.41
C VAL A 186 -11.78 3.67 -2.65
N ASP A 187 -12.01 4.46 -1.62
CA ASP A 187 -12.74 5.72 -1.66
C ASP A 187 -11.83 6.80 -1.08
N SER A 188 -11.55 7.83 -1.86
CA SER A 188 -10.64 8.90 -1.46
C SER A 188 -11.21 10.26 -1.86
N THR A 189 -10.90 11.26 -1.06
CA THR A 189 -11.17 12.67 -1.35
C THR A 189 -9.85 13.42 -1.30
N VAL A 190 -9.51 14.11 -2.38
CA VAL A 190 -8.42 15.07 -2.42
C VAL A 190 -8.97 16.41 -1.95
N LYS A 191 -8.47 16.91 -0.83
CA LYS A 191 -8.84 18.19 -0.27
C LYS A 191 -7.97 19.29 -0.85
N ASN A 192 -8.53 20.06 -1.78
CA ASN A 192 -7.87 21.18 -2.44
C ASN A 192 -8.46 22.51 -1.98
N ALA A 193 -7.63 23.56 -1.98
CA ALA A 193 -8.06 24.91 -1.57
C ALA A 193 -9.16 25.51 -2.51
N GLU A 194 -9.25 25.05 -3.74
CA GLU A 194 -10.21 25.57 -4.72
C GLU A 194 -11.43 24.66 -4.92
N GLU A 195 -11.24 23.38 -5.12
CA GLU A 195 -12.31 22.37 -5.26
C GLU A 195 -11.84 20.99 -4.77
N ASP A 196 -12.68 20.32 -3.99
CA ASP A 196 -12.45 18.94 -3.58
C ASP A 196 -12.68 17.98 -4.77
N ALA A 197 -11.87 16.93 -4.88
CA ALA A 197 -12.06 15.87 -5.86
C ALA A 197 -12.33 14.54 -5.16
N ASP A 198 -13.42 13.86 -5.55
CA ASP A 198 -13.79 12.55 -4.99
C ASP A 198 -13.38 11.43 -5.95
N GLY A 199 -12.58 10.48 -5.46
CA GLY A 199 -12.09 9.32 -6.19
C GLY A 199 -12.65 8.00 -5.68
N LYS A 200 -13.07 7.14 -6.60
CA LYS A 200 -13.50 5.76 -6.29
C LYS A 200 -12.81 4.77 -7.22
N TYR A 201 -12.25 3.73 -6.63
CA TYR A 201 -11.47 2.71 -7.32
C TYR A 201 -12.03 1.34 -7.00
N TYR A 202 -12.17 0.49 -8.02
CA TYR A 202 -12.63 -0.88 -7.88
C TYR A 202 -11.74 -1.78 -8.71
N GLY A 203 -11.42 -2.93 -8.21
CA GLY A 203 -10.66 -3.90 -8.96
C GLY A 203 -11.02 -5.33 -8.63
N VAL A 204 -10.75 -6.18 -9.59
CA VAL A 204 -10.77 -7.63 -9.43
C VAL A 204 -9.56 -8.21 -10.13
N ALA A 205 -8.87 -9.14 -9.45
CA ALA A 205 -7.72 -9.83 -10.01
C ALA A 205 -7.83 -11.33 -9.77
N LEU A 206 -7.39 -12.10 -10.75
CA LEU A 206 -7.38 -13.56 -10.72
C LEU A 206 -6.03 -14.06 -11.23
N LYS A 207 -5.43 -15.03 -10.53
CA LYS A 207 -4.17 -15.66 -10.91
C LYS A 207 -4.27 -17.17 -10.69
N TYR A 208 -3.66 -17.94 -11.54
CA TYR A 208 -3.43 -19.36 -11.32
C TYR A 208 -1.95 -19.64 -11.48
N GLU A 209 -1.35 -20.30 -10.48
CA GLU A 209 0.04 -20.70 -10.47
C GLU A 209 0.14 -22.21 -10.35
N TYR A 210 0.91 -22.83 -11.27
CA TYR A 210 1.13 -24.27 -11.30
C TYR A 210 2.62 -24.60 -11.10
N PRO A 211 3.00 -25.36 -10.04
CA PRO A 211 4.37 -25.77 -9.81
C PRO A 211 4.79 -26.89 -10.78
N LEU A 212 5.78 -26.62 -11.61
CA LEU A 212 6.42 -27.63 -12.48
C LEU A 212 7.46 -28.43 -11.71
N SER A 213 8.09 -27.82 -10.71
CA SER A 213 9.06 -28.43 -9.82
C SER A 213 9.18 -27.63 -8.52
N LYS A 214 10.02 -28.09 -7.56
CA LYS A 214 10.30 -27.33 -6.32
C LYS A 214 10.93 -25.94 -6.56
N ARG A 215 11.41 -25.68 -7.76
CA ARG A 215 12.12 -24.41 -8.10
C ARG A 215 11.51 -23.69 -9.29
N THR A 216 10.49 -24.26 -9.91
CA THR A 216 9.93 -23.70 -11.15
C THR A 216 8.42 -23.75 -11.10
N SER A 217 7.79 -22.63 -11.31
CA SER A 217 6.34 -22.52 -11.52
C SER A 217 6.04 -21.75 -12.79
N VAL A 218 4.88 -22.01 -13.36
CA VAL A 218 4.28 -21.19 -14.41
C VAL A 218 3.02 -20.56 -13.86
N TYR A 219 2.74 -19.35 -14.24
CA TYR A 219 1.56 -18.65 -13.78
C TYR A 219 0.92 -17.84 -14.89
N GLY A 220 -0.37 -17.62 -14.76
CA GLY A 220 -1.12 -16.71 -15.62
C GLY A 220 -2.22 -16.04 -14.83
N GLY A 221 -2.52 -14.83 -15.19
CA GLY A 221 -3.52 -14.06 -14.49
C GLY A 221 -4.20 -13.03 -15.38
N THR A 222 -5.25 -12.46 -14.82
CA THR A 222 -6.01 -11.37 -15.42
C THR A 222 -6.53 -10.46 -14.35
N GLY A 223 -6.62 -9.18 -14.66
CA GLY A 223 -7.15 -8.17 -13.78
C GLY A 223 -8.00 -7.17 -14.54
N TRP A 224 -8.89 -6.54 -13.81
CA TRP A 224 -9.68 -5.42 -14.25
C TRP A 224 -9.76 -4.41 -13.13
N TYR A 225 -9.58 -3.13 -13.46
CA TYR A 225 -9.86 -2.06 -12.53
C TYR A 225 -10.63 -0.92 -13.21
N LYS A 226 -11.30 -0.15 -12.38
CA LYS A 226 -11.98 1.08 -12.78
C LYS A 226 -11.74 2.15 -11.74
N ALA A 227 -11.28 3.30 -12.22
CA ALA A 227 -11.17 4.53 -11.47
C ALA A 227 -12.24 5.53 -11.93
N LYS A 228 -12.84 6.24 -10.99
CA LYS A 228 -13.72 7.36 -11.25
C LYS A 228 -13.32 8.50 -10.32
N VAL A 229 -13.05 9.66 -10.89
CA VAL A 229 -12.72 10.87 -10.14
C VAL A 229 -13.66 11.97 -10.56
N ASP A 230 -14.40 12.50 -9.61
CA ASP A 230 -15.31 13.62 -9.78
C ASP A 230 -14.60 14.89 -9.29
N TYR A 231 -14.19 15.76 -10.22
CA TYR A 231 -13.58 17.08 -9.92
C TYR A 231 -14.62 18.17 -9.72
N SER A 232 -15.73 18.11 -10.48
CA SER A 232 -16.89 18.98 -10.37
C SER A 232 -18.08 18.32 -11.05
N ALA A 233 -19.26 18.97 -11.00
CA ALA A 233 -20.47 18.44 -11.62
C ALA A 233 -20.34 18.15 -13.13
N ASP A 234 -19.45 18.86 -13.82
CA ASP A 234 -19.26 18.78 -15.27
C ASP A 234 -17.91 18.17 -15.66
N ASP A 235 -16.99 17.89 -14.70
CA ASP A 235 -15.66 17.34 -14.94
C ASP A 235 -15.48 16.03 -14.19
N VAL A 236 -15.66 14.92 -14.90
CA VAL A 236 -15.56 13.57 -14.37
C VAL A 236 -14.53 12.77 -15.16
N TYR A 237 -13.43 12.42 -14.52
CA TYR A 237 -12.46 11.48 -15.09
C TYR A 237 -12.91 10.05 -14.85
N LYS A 238 -12.74 9.20 -15.87
CA LYS A 238 -12.99 7.76 -15.77
C LYS A 238 -11.90 7.01 -16.50
N GLU A 239 -11.32 6.08 -15.83
CA GLU A 239 -10.36 5.15 -16.38
C GLU A 239 -10.83 3.72 -16.14
N GLU A 240 -10.57 2.85 -17.10
CA GLU A 240 -10.87 1.43 -17.01
C GLU A 240 -9.76 0.67 -17.73
N ALA A 241 -9.13 -0.27 -17.04
CA ALA A 241 -8.08 -1.07 -17.63
C ALA A 241 -8.30 -2.56 -17.41
N TYR A 242 -7.82 -3.32 -18.38
CA TYR A 242 -7.78 -4.78 -18.37
C TYR A 242 -6.35 -5.24 -18.57
N GLN A 243 -5.93 -6.18 -17.76
CA GLN A 243 -4.61 -6.79 -17.87
C GLN A 243 -4.74 -8.30 -17.99
N ALA A 244 -3.87 -8.90 -18.79
CA ALA A 244 -3.66 -10.34 -18.82
C ALA A 244 -2.17 -10.63 -18.99
N TYR A 245 -1.67 -11.60 -18.26
CA TYR A 245 -0.25 -11.92 -18.25
C TYR A 245 0.00 -13.42 -18.11
N LEU A 246 1.18 -13.85 -18.56
CA LEU A 246 1.73 -15.19 -18.37
C LEU A 246 3.19 -15.06 -17.97
N GLY A 247 3.63 -15.89 -17.04
CA GLY A 247 5.00 -15.87 -16.60
C GLY A 247 5.52 -17.21 -16.12
N LEU A 248 6.83 -17.24 -15.88
CA LEU A 248 7.55 -18.36 -15.31
C LEU A 248 8.47 -17.84 -14.23
N THR A 249 8.41 -18.47 -13.05
CA THR A 249 9.34 -18.22 -11.95
C THR A 249 10.32 -19.38 -11.84
N HIS A 250 11.61 -19.09 -11.73
CA HIS A 250 12.65 -20.09 -11.47
C HIS A 250 13.61 -19.59 -10.41
N CYS A 251 13.77 -20.39 -9.33
CA CYS A 251 14.73 -20.11 -8.24
C CYS A 251 16.00 -20.94 -8.46
N PHE A 252 17.15 -20.29 -8.45
CA PHE A 252 18.48 -20.89 -8.60
C PHE A 252 19.05 -21.43 -7.28
#